data_64851f0bc430a318ec619648cfcb3381
#
_entry.id   64851f0bc430a318ec619648cfcb3381
#
_cell.length_a   1.000
_cell.length_b   1.000
_cell.length_c   1.000
_cell.angle_alpha   90.00
_cell.angle_beta   90.00
_cell.angle_gamma   90.00
#
_symmetry.space_group_name_H-M   'P 1'
#
loop_
_entity.id
_entity.type
_entity.pdbx_description
1 polymer ?
#
loop_
_entity_poly.entity_id
_entity_poly.type
_entity_poly.pdbx_seq_one_letter_code
_entity_poly.pdbx_strand_id
1 'polypeptide(L)'
;VVFHSGHLDRHLKPQPDDAGVWADPLSGKSEGWPAPGPETIVYLKGKGIRCLATDAPDLGGVDPKQALMTYWAMGSREMVGVEFLNNVGSAPEGGYFLFAPLKIRDCHSSPGRAIVLK
;
A
#
# COMPACT_ATOMS: atom_id res chain seq x y z
N VAL A 1 -9.84 4.56 -1.59
CA VAL A 1 -9.61 4.57 -0.12
C VAL A 1 -8.12 4.54 0.15
N VAL A 2 -7.65 5.33 1.11
CA VAL A 2 -6.27 5.30 1.61
C VAL A 2 -6.27 4.69 3.00
N PHE A 3 -5.47 3.66 3.20
CA PHE A 3 -5.20 3.04 4.49
C PHE A 3 -3.89 3.62 5.03
N HIS A 4 -3.99 4.47 6.05
CA HIS A 4 -2.85 5.10 6.69
C HIS A 4 -2.38 4.27 7.88
N SER A 5 -1.27 3.57 7.73
CA SER A 5 -0.67 2.74 8.77
C SER A 5 0.28 3.52 9.68
N GLY A 6 0.82 4.62 9.20
CA GLY A 6 1.90 5.38 9.84
C GLY A 6 3.26 4.68 9.82
N HIS A 7 3.40 3.59 9.04
CA HIS A 7 4.63 2.81 9.00
C HIS A 7 5.79 3.59 8.38
N LEU A 8 5.57 4.21 7.22
CA LEU A 8 6.60 5.03 6.59
C LEU A 8 7.00 6.21 7.47
N ASP A 9 6.04 6.90 8.07
CA ASP A 9 6.31 8.07 8.93
C ASP A 9 7.26 7.71 10.10
N ARG A 10 7.16 6.48 10.62
CA ARG A 10 7.99 6.00 11.73
C ARG A 10 9.35 5.45 11.30
N HIS A 11 9.42 4.79 10.15
CA HIS A 11 10.56 3.94 9.79
C HIS A 11 11.33 4.39 8.56
N LEU A 12 10.78 5.30 7.74
CA LEU A 12 11.49 5.80 6.56
C LEU A 12 12.62 6.73 6.99
N LYS A 13 13.85 6.31 6.76
CA LYS A 13 15.06 7.06 7.06
C LYS A 13 15.95 7.13 5.82
N PRO A 14 16.85 8.13 5.73
CA PRO A 14 17.86 8.15 4.68
C PRO A 14 18.73 6.89 4.73
N GLN A 15 19.15 6.43 3.56
CA GLN A 15 20.13 5.34 3.47
C GLN A 15 21.42 5.67 4.26
N PRO A 16 22.05 4.68 4.95
CA PRO A 16 21.72 3.24 4.93
C PRO A 16 20.76 2.80 6.04
N ASP A 17 20.12 3.71 6.78
CA ASP A 17 19.41 3.42 8.03
C ASP A 17 17.91 3.06 7.83
N ASP A 18 17.52 2.72 6.62
CA ASP A 18 16.12 2.45 6.25
C ASP A 18 15.69 0.96 6.38
N ALA A 19 16.52 0.11 6.98
CA ALA A 19 16.22 -1.32 7.16
C ALA A 19 14.89 -1.57 7.91
N GLY A 20 14.50 -0.67 8.81
CA GLY A 20 13.26 -0.74 9.56
C GLY A 20 11.98 -0.61 8.72
N VAL A 21 12.09 -0.05 7.52
CA VAL A 21 10.93 0.07 6.60
C VAL A 21 10.54 -1.29 6.03
N TRP A 22 11.52 -2.11 5.65
CA TRP A 22 11.29 -3.31 4.87
C TRP A 22 12.03 -4.54 5.40
N ALA A 23 13.37 -4.46 5.47
CA ALA A 23 14.22 -5.63 5.71
C ALA A 23 14.08 -6.22 7.11
N ASP A 24 14.00 -5.38 8.13
CA ASP A 24 13.86 -5.83 9.51
C ASP A 24 12.51 -6.48 9.78
N PRO A 25 11.37 -5.91 9.36
CA PRO A 25 10.08 -6.59 9.45
C PRO A 25 10.05 -7.94 8.73
N LEU A 26 10.54 -8.01 7.49
CA LEU A 26 10.56 -9.25 6.71
C LEU A 26 11.46 -10.32 7.30
N SER A 27 12.53 -9.94 7.97
CA SER A 27 13.44 -10.87 8.68
C SER A 27 13.01 -11.21 10.10
N GLY A 28 11.90 -10.64 10.58
CA GLY A 28 11.39 -10.85 11.95
C GLY A 28 12.18 -10.11 13.03
N LYS A 29 13.03 -9.15 12.67
CA LYS A 29 13.81 -8.34 13.63
C LYS A 29 13.00 -7.20 14.24
N SER A 30 11.91 -6.80 13.61
CA SER A 30 10.96 -5.81 14.12
C SER A 30 9.54 -6.21 13.78
N GLU A 31 8.56 -5.51 14.38
CA GLU A 31 7.14 -5.70 14.04
C GLU A 31 6.89 -5.39 12.56
N GLY A 32 5.97 -6.16 11.96
CA GLY A 32 5.49 -5.94 10.62
C GLY A 32 4.63 -4.66 10.52
N TRP A 33 4.38 -4.24 9.29
CA TRP A 33 3.43 -3.16 9.05
C TRP A 33 1.99 -3.67 9.07
N PRO A 34 1.05 -2.84 9.55
CA PRO A 34 -0.37 -3.14 9.44
C PRO A 34 -0.78 -3.24 7.97
N ALA A 35 -1.49 -4.30 7.61
CA ALA A 35 -1.98 -4.50 6.26
C ALA A 35 -3.40 -5.06 6.27
N PRO A 36 -4.25 -4.70 5.29
CA PRO A 36 -5.57 -5.28 5.16
C PRO A 36 -5.48 -6.76 4.75
N GLY A 37 -6.36 -7.59 5.33
CA GLY A 37 -6.51 -8.98 4.89
C GLY A 37 -7.43 -9.14 3.68
N PRO A 38 -7.52 -10.36 3.10
CA PRO A 38 -8.37 -10.62 1.93
C PRO A 38 -9.85 -10.31 2.17
N GLU A 39 -10.35 -10.47 3.39
CA GLU A 39 -11.73 -10.13 3.76
C GLU A 39 -12.00 -8.63 3.63
N THR A 40 -11.02 -7.79 3.98
CA THR A 40 -11.11 -6.34 3.79
C THR A 40 -11.24 -5.98 2.32
N ILE A 41 -10.51 -6.67 1.44
CA ILE A 41 -10.59 -6.47 -0.01
C ILE A 41 -11.99 -6.80 -0.52
N VAL A 42 -12.56 -7.93 -0.09
CA VAL A 42 -13.93 -8.34 -0.43
C VAL A 42 -14.95 -7.29 0.03
N TYR A 43 -14.82 -6.84 1.27
CA TYR A 43 -15.69 -5.82 1.85
C TYR A 43 -15.63 -4.49 1.06
N LEU A 44 -14.42 -3.99 0.79
CA LEU A 44 -14.23 -2.73 0.05
C LEU A 44 -14.79 -2.83 -1.38
N LYS A 45 -14.56 -3.94 -2.06
CA LYS A 45 -15.16 -4.17 -3.39
C LYS A 45 -16.69 -4.15 -3.34
N GLY A 46 -17.28 -4.76 -2.32
CA GLY A 46 -18.74 -4.74 -2.10
C GLY A 46 -19.30 -3.32 -1.86
N LYS A 47 -18.46 -2.39 -1.41
CA LYS A 47 -18.77 -0.95 -1.27
C LYS A 47 -18.49 -0.13 -2.54
N GLY A 48 -18.14 -0.79 -3.65
CA GLY A 48 -17.84 -0.12 -4.91
C GLY A 48 -16.43 0.48 -4.99
N ILE A 49 -15.55 0.21 -4.02
CA ILE A 49 -14.17 0.68 -4.03
C ILE A 49 -13.38 -0.08 -5.10
N ARG A 50 -12.63 0.65 -5.90
CA ARG A 50 -11.80 0.10 -6.99
C ARG A 50 -10.30 0.28 -6.76
N CYS A 51 -9.91 1.18 -5.86
CA CYS A 51 -8.52 1.44 -5.54
C CYS A 51 -8.33 1.47 -4.02
N LEU A 52 -7.36 0.70 -3.54
CA LEU A 52 -6.87 0.74 -2.18
C LEU A 52 -5.42 1.19 -2.20
N ALA A 53 -5.12 2.23 -1.44
CA ALA A 53 -3.78 2.79 -1.33
C ALA A 53 -3.29 2.72 0.12
N THR A 54 -1.98 2.64 0.33
CA THR A 54 -1.38 2.60 1.67
C THR A 54 0.00 3.27 1.69
N ASP A 55 0.37 3.77 2.87
CA ASP A 55 1.73 4.19 3.20
C ASP A 55 2.64 3.02 3.62
N ALA A 56 2.08 1.83 3.80
CA ALA A 56 2.88 0.63 4.08
C ALA A 56 3.67 0.17 2.85
N PRO A 57 4.75 -0.62 3.05
CA PRO A 57 5.55 -1.16 1.95
C PRO A 57 4.78 -2.01 0.97
N ASP A 58 3.76 -2.73 1.44
CA ASP A 58 2.81 -3.45 0.60
C ASP A 58 1.43 -3.58 1.27
N LEU A 59 0.44 -4.05 0.52
CA LEU A 59 -0.92 -4.30 0.98
C LEU A 59 -1.11 -5.68 1.60
N GLY A 60 -0.12 -6.56 1.52
CA GLY A 60 -0.24 -7.94 1.97
C GLY A 60 0.28 -8.20 3.39
N GLY A 61 1.12 -7.31 3.91
CA GLY A 61 1.79 -7.52 5.19
C GLY A 61 2.99 -8.49 5.10
N VAL A 62 3.61 -8.77 6.24
CA VAL A 62 4.83 -9.58 6.31
C VAL A 62 4.58 -11.11 6.26
N ASP A 63 3.36 -11.56 6.46
CA ASP A 63 3.00 -12.97 6.32
C ASP A 63 2.81 -13.33 4.84
N PRO A 64 3.65 -14.21 4.26
CA PRO A 64 3.61 -14.51 2.82
C PRO A 64 2.28 -15.11 2.36
N LYS A 65 1.60 -15.88 3.21
CA LYS A 65 0.32 -16.50 2.89
C LYS A 65 -0.79 -15.45 2.85
N GLN A 66 -0.83 -14.59 3.84
CA GLN A 66 -1.78 -13.47 3.87
C GLN A 66 -1.55 -12.54 2.69
N ALA A 67 -0.30 -12.19 2.40
CA ALA A 67 0.07 -11.35 1.27
C ALA A 67 -0.45 -11.93 -0.05
N LEU A 68 -0.14 -13.20 -0.32
CA LEU A 68 -0.61 -13.89 -1.53
C LEU A 68 -2.14 -13.86 -1.64
N MET A 69 -2.85 -14.17 -0.56
CA MET A 69 -4.32 -14.19 -0.56
C MET A 69 -4.92 -12.79 -0.77
N THR A 70 -4.30 -11.75 -0.20
CA THR A 70 -4.74 -10.36 -0.37
C THR A 70 -4.58 -9.91 -1.82
N TYR A 71 -3.42 -10.13 -2.43
CA TYR A 71 -3.20 -9.77 -3.84
C TYR A 71 -4.07 -10.59 -4.80
N TRP A 72 -4.28 -11.88 -4.51
CA TRP A 72 -5.21 -12.69 -5.28
C TRP A 72 -6.65 -12.17 -5.18
N ALA A 73 -7.08 -11.77 -3.98
CA ALA A 73 -8.40 -11.18 -3.77
C ALA A 73 -8.57 -9.86 -4.54
N MET A 74 -7.51 -9.03 -4.60
CA MET A 74 -7.51 -7.78 -5.37
C MET A 74 -7.57 -8.03 -6.88
N GLY A 75 -6.67 -8.86 -7.40
CA GLY A 75 -6.58 -9.17 -8.83
C GLY A 75 -7.85 -9.81 -9.38
N SER A 76 -8.41 -10.79 -8.66
CA SER A 76 -9.66 -11.45 -9.07
C SER A 76 -10.90 -10.54 -9.06
N ARG A 77 -10.79 -9.34 -8.47
CA ARG A 77 -11.86 -8.34 -8.37
C ARG A 77 -11.55 -7.06 -9.13
N GLU A 78 -10.51 -7.07 -9.96
CA GLU A 78 -10.10 -5.90 -10.76
C GLU A 78 -9.91 -4.65 -9.88
N MET A 79 -9.28 -4.81 -8.72
CA MET A 79 -8.91 -3.69 -7.85
C MET A 79 -7.46 -3.28 -8.10
N VAL A 80 -7.20 -1.98 -7.99
CA VAL A 80 -5.86 -1.41 -8.07
C VAL A 80 -5.31 -1.19 -6.67
N GLY A 81 -4.04 -1.58 -6.46
CA GLY A 81 -3.26 -1.26 -5.27
C GLY A 81 -2.27 -0.13 -5.54
N VAL A 82 -2.11 0.77 -4.58
CA VAL A 82 -1.04 1.77 -4.56
C VAL A 82 -0.34 1.70 -3.21
N GLU A 83 0.95 1.48 -3.22
CA GLU A 83 1.75 1.19 -2.03
C GLU A 83 2.86 2.23 -1.85
N PHE A 84 3.46 2.25 -0.68
CA PHE A 84 4.60 3.13 -0.39
C PHE A 84 4.28 4.63 -0.53
N LEU A 85 3.05 5.03 -0.18
CA LEU A 85 2.66 6.44 -0.20
C LEU A 85 3.38 7.20 0.92
N ASN A 86 4.10 8.23 0.55
CA ASN A 86 4.72 9.14 1.51
C ASN A 86 3.80 10.34 1.82
N ASN A 87 3.94 10.91 3.02
CA ASN A 87 3.20 12.09 3.50
C ASN A 87 1.67 11.90 3.57
N VAL A 88 1.19 10.68 3.79
CA VAL A 88 -0.26 10.40 3.89
C VAL A 88 -0.90 11.17 5.04
N GLY A 89 -0.22 11.29 6.18
CA GLY A 89 -0.73 12.02 7.35
C GLY A 89 -0.97 13.52 7.11
N SER A 90 -0.36 14.12 6.08
CA SER A 90 -0.58 15.51 5.68
C SER A 90 -1.64 15.69 4.60
N ALA A 91 -2.17 14.61 4.04
CA ALA A 91 -3.17 14.67 2.99
C ALA A 91 -4.52 15.13 3.55
N PRO A 92 -5.26 16.00 2.82
CA PRO A 92 -6.59 16.42 3.25
C PRO A 92 -7.59 15.26 3.18
N GLU A 93 -8.45 15.14 4.17
CA GLU A 93 -9.58 14.21 4.12
C GLU A 93 -10.57 14.61 3.02
N GLY A 94 -11.12 13.62 2.34
CA GLY A 94 -12.12 13.81 1.29
C GLY A 94 -11.58 14.44 0.00
N GLY A 95 -10.25 14.47 -0.18
CA GLY A 95 -9.63 14.98 -1.40
C GLY A 95 -9.78 14.04 -2.61
N TYR A 96 -9.57 14.59 -3.78
CA TYR A 96 -9.51 13.82 -5.03
C TYR A 96 -8.13 13.18 -5.18
N PHE A 97 -8.06 11.84 -5.15
CA PHE A 97 -6.82 11.09 -5.28
C PHE A 97 -6.52 10.79 -6.75
N LEU A 98 -5.35 11.20 -7.20
CA LEU A 98 -4.83 10.93 -8.53
C LEU A 98 -3.52 10.18 -8.41
N PHE A 99 -3.38 9.08 -9.16
CA PHE A 99 -2.14 8.33 -9.28
C PHE A 99 -1.73 8.26 -10.75
N ALA A 100 -0.50 8.68 -11.04
CA ALA A 100 0.08 8.69 -12.38
C ALA A 100 1.26 7.71 -12.45
N PRO A 101 1.03 6.43 -12.78
CA PRO A 101 2.08 5.43 -12.93
C PRO A 101 2.86 5.64 -14.24
N LEU A 102 4.10 5.16 -14.27
CA LEU A 102 4.84 5.04 -15.53
C LEU A 102 4.18 4.00 -16.43
N LYS A 103 3.98 4.36 -17.70
CA LYS A 103 3.41 3.45 -18.69
C LYS A 103 4.50 2.54 -19.28
N ILE A 104 4.70 1.39 -18.64
CA ILE A 104 5.68 0.39 -19.06
C ILE A 104 4.94 -0.75 -19.74
N ARG A 105 5.38 -1.14 -20.95
CA ARG A 105 4.76 -2.22 -21.72
C ARG A 105 4.88 -3.55 -20.96
N ASP A 106 3.79 -4.33 -20.92
CA ASP A 106 3.70 -5.67 -20.35
C ASP A 106 4.08 -5.75 -18.85
N CYS A 107 3.98 -4.60 -18.14
CA CYS A 107 4.25 -4.51 -16.72
C CYS A 107 2.95 -4.45 -15.92
N HIS A 108 2.81 -5.30 -14.91
CA HIS A 108 1.63 -5.29 -14.02
C HIS A 108 1.74 -4.23 -12.90
N SER A 109 2.94 -3.68 -12.67
CA SER A 109 3.18 -2.65 -11.66
C SER A 109 4.27 -1.67 -12.13
N SER A 110 4.22 -0.45 -11.65
CA SER A 110 5.24 0.56 -11.94
C SER A 110 5.25 1.64 -10.85
N PRO A 111 6.39 2.31 -10.66
CA PRO A 111 6.41 3.51 -9.82
C PRO A 111 5.56 4.62 -10.44
N GLY A 112 5.07 5.51 -9.60
CA GLY A 112 4.23 6.61 -10.04
C GLY A 112 4.17 7.76 -9.04
N ARG A 113 3.50 8.82 -9.45
CA ARG A 113 3.24 9.99 -8.62
C ARG A 113 1.82 9.95 -8.08
N ALA A 114 1.68 9.96 -6.75
CA ALA A 114 0.41 10.17 -6.08
C ALA A 114 0.22 11.66 -5.75
N ILE A 115 -0.97 12.18 -5.99
CA ILE A 115 -1.35 13.57 -5.71
C ILE A 115 -2.76 13.56 -5.09
N VAL A 116 -2.97 14.38 -4.09
CA VAL A 116 -4.31 14.65 -3.55
C VAL A 116 -4.67 16.11 -3.82
N LEU A 117 -5.78 16.30 -4.50
CA LEU A 117 -6.35 17.61 -4.78
C LEU A 117 -7.52 17.87 -3.83
N LYS A 118 -7.58 19.08 -3.29
CA LYS A 118 -8.68 19.53 -2.41
C LYS A 118 -9.73 20.27 -3.21
#